data_08677e5c5cbf1b54482062aa51e71cee
#
_entry.id   08677e5c5cbf1b54482062aa51e71cee
#
_cell.length_a   1.000
_cell.length_b   1.000
_cell.length_c   1.000
_cell.angle_alpha   90.00
_cell.angle_beta   90.00
_cell.angle_gamma   90.00
#
_symmetry.space_group_name_H-M   'P 1'
#
loop_
_entity.id
_entity.type
_entity.pdbx_description
1 polymer ?
#
loop_
_entity_poly.entity_id
_entity_poly.type
_entity_poly.pdbx_seq_one_letter_code
_entity_poly.pdbx_strand_id
1 'polypeptide(L)'
;MRRLGLTPPTLFIILFASAFGQDQSAPVVPGTPPVASSLPDLKPDANGKLSQKQMQDLLRVVADKDLENDKRLRDYTYVERNEEHKIDGKGEVKSTEVKTYDVMELYGEQVQRLIEKDDKPLDQKDAAKEEEKIQKVIDKRKNESEGDRRKREEKEEKNREEDRKFVREVADAYNFTLVGTESLGGREAWVIEGEPRPGFVPQLKESKYLSKFRGRVWIDKNDLQLAKMDVECLDTISWGLFLVRFHKGSRFMLEQTRVNDEVWLPLHLTAKIDVRLALLKNFDVNLEQTYRDYKKFRATGKIVSVGDVKP
;
A
#
# COMPACT_ATOMS: atom_id res chain seq x y z
N MET A 1 -18.02 -13.39 -21.89
CA MET A 1 -16.83 -12.55 -21.88
C MET A 1 -17.03 -11.45 -20.86
N ARG A 2 -16.58 -11.62 -19.61
CA ARG A 2 -16.69 -10.61 -18.55
C ARG A 2 -15.47 -9.70 -18.64
N ARG A 3 -15.68 -8.43 -18.98
CA ARG A 3 -14.65 -7.39 -18.89
C ARG A 3 -14.40 -7.11 -17.40
N LEU A 4 -13.30 -7.64 -16.89
CA LEU A 4 -12.71 -7.14 -15.65
C LEU A 4 -12.17 -5.75 -15.96
N GLY A 5 -12.84 -4.73 -15.47
CA GLY A 5 -12.35 -3.35 -15.47
C GLY A 5 -11.27 -3.19 -14.41
N LEU A 6 -10.07 -3.71 -14.67
CA LEU A 6 -8.89 -3.30 -13.91
C LEU A 6 -8.45 -1.95 -14.47
N THR A 7 -8.63 -0.89 -13.70
CA THR A 7 -7.99 0.38 -13.98
C THR A 7 -6.47 0.24 -13.79
N PRO A 8 -5.63 0.79 -14.67
CA PRO A 8 -4.18 0.62 -14.65
C PRO A 8 -3.45 0.95 -13.33
N PRO A 9 -3.91 1.91 -12.49
CA PRO A 9 -3.20 2.25 -11.25
C PRO A 9 -3.29 1.17 -10.17
N THR A 10 -4.35 0.35 -10.16
CA THR A 10 -4.52 -0.71 -9.14
C THR A 10 -3.44 -1.81 -9.24
N LEU A 11 -2.79 -1.95 -10.38
CA LEU A 11 -1.80 -3.02 -10.59
C LEU A 11 -0.44 -2.71 -9.95
N PHE A 12 -0.08 -1.42 -9.78
CA PHE A 12 1.20 -1.03 -9.18
C PHE A 12 1.15 -0.97 -7.65
N ILE A 13 -0.01 -0.60 -7.14
CA ILE A 13 -0.31 -0.67 -5.69
C ILE A 13 -0.22 -2.13 -5.21
N ILE A 14 -0.59 -3.11 -6.04
CA ILE A 14 -0.50 -4.54 -5.69
C ILE A 14 0.95 -5.02 -5.51
N LEU A 15 1.96 -4.42 -6.14
CA LEU A 15 3.36 -4.84 -5.96
C LEU A 15 3.98 -4.36 -4.64
N PHE A 16 3.49 -3.25 -4.08
CA PHE A 16 3.91 -2.72 -2.79
C PHE A 16 2.78 -2.80 -1.75
N ALA A 17 1.51 -2.85 -2.16
CA ALA A 17 0.35 -3.05 -1.28
C ALA A 17 0.04 -4.53 -1.02
N SER A 18 0.70 -5.48 -1.69
CA SER A 18 0.71 -6.89 -1.25
C SER A 18 1.47 -7.08 0.07
N ALA A 19 2.28 -6.08 0.49
CA ALA A 19 2.83 -6.03 1.84
C ALA A 19 1.78 -5.66 2.91
N PHE A 20 0.57 -5.24 2.50
CA PHE A 20 -0.51 -4.80 3.40
C PHE A 20 -1.75 -5.69 3.21
N GLY A 21 -1.59 -6.98 3.49
CA GLY A 21 -2.64 -7.98 3.33
C GLY A 21 -3.68 -7.97 4.44
N GLN A 22 -4.91 -8.18 4.07
CA GLN A 22 -6.11 -8.22 4.92
C GLN A 22 -6.16 -9.49 5.78
N ASP A 23 -6.35 -9.34 7.12
CA ASP A 23 -6.52 -10.46 8.06
C ASP A 23 -7.88 -10.52 8.75
N GLN A 24 -8.34 -11.70 9.06
CA GLN A 24 -9.42 -11.97 10.00
C GLN A 24 -8.94 -12.79 11.20
N SER A 25 -9.48 -12.40 12.36
CA SER A 25 -9.19 -12.87 13.70
C SER A 25 -9.17 -14.38 13.86
N ALA A 26 -8.02 -14.91 14.29
CA ALA A 26 -7.94 -16.20 15.00
C ALA A 26 -8.15 -15.98 16.50
N PRO A 27 -8.66 -16.98 17.26
CA PRO A 27 -8.87 -16.86 18.70
C PRO A 27 -7.54 -16.65 19.43
N VAL A 28 -7.53 -15.70 20.35
CA VAL A 28 -6.41 -15.34 21.20
C VAL A 28 -6.06 -16.53 22.08
N VAL A 29 -4.94 -17.19 21.81
CA VAL A 29 -4.24 -18.03 22.77
C VAL A 29 -3.41 -17.10 23.67
N PRO A 30 -3.51 -17.18 25.00
CA PRO A 30 -2.65 -16.38 25.89
C PRO A 30 -1.22 -16.88 25.75
N GLY A 31 -0.43 -16.18 24.99
CA GLY A 31 1.00 -16.50 24.80
C GLY A 31 1.85 -15.33 25.16
N THR A 32 2.81 -15.57 26.00
CA THR A 32 4.03 -14.85 26.36
C THR A 32 4.02 -13.32 26.18
N PRO A 33 4.31 -12.53 27.20
CA PRO A 33 4.38 -11.08 27.08
C PRO A 33 5.40 -10.70 26.00
N PRO A 34 5.11 -9.66 25.20
CA PRO A 34 6.06 -9.21 24.17
C PRO A 34 7.37 -8.86 24.84
N VAL A 35 8.42 -9.52 24.41
CA VAL A 35 9.80 -9.12 24.73
C VAL A 35 9.89 -7.66 24.28
N ALA A 36 10.14 -6.75 25.21
CA ALA A 36 10.39 -5.36 24.90
C ALA A 36 11.55 -5.33 23.87
N SER A 37 11.19 -5.16 22.61
CA SER A 37 12.14 -5.06 21.53
C SER A 37 12.93 -3.78 21.77
N SER A 38 14.15 -3.91 22.29
CA SER A 38 15.08 -2.79 22.33
C SER A 38 15.17 -2.24 20.90
N LEU A 39 15.09 -0.91 20.77
CA LEU A 39 15.26 -0.23 19.48
C LEU A 39 16.50 -0.80 18.79
N PRO A 40 16.43 -1.16 17.50
CA PRO A 40 17.60 -1.61 16.77
C PRO A 40 18.67 -0.52 16.83
N ASP A 41 19.86 -0.86 17.34
CA ASP A 41 20.98 0.07 17.41
C ASP A 41 21.59 0.22 16.01
N LEU A 42 21.13 1.22 15.28
CA LEU A 42 21.64 1.53 13.95
C LEU A 42 22.96 2.30 14.09
N LYS A 43 24.08 1.59 14.12
CA LYS A 43 25.43 2.16 14.09
C LYS A 43 26.02 2.00 12.70
N PRO A 44 25.96 3.04 11.85
CA PRO A 44 26.61 2.98 10.55
C PRO A 44 28.14 2.98 10.69
N ASP A 45 28.82 2.49 9.66
CA ASP A 45 30.26 2.63 9.52
C ASP A 45 30.67 4.10 9.26
N ALA A 46 31.96 4.36 9.08
CA ALA A 46 32.50 5.70 8.83
C ALA A 46 31.97 6.35 7.54
N ASN A 47 31.39 5.57 6.61
CA ASN A 47 30.79 6.03 5.37
C ASN A 47 29.25 6.11 5.45
N GLY A 48 28.67 5.95 6.63
CA GLY A 48 27.21 5.94 6.82
C GLY A 48 26.53 4.62 6.43
N LYS A 49 27.28 3.56 6.06
CA LYS A 49 26.72 2.29 5.63
C LYS A 49 26.22 1.46 6.81
N LEU A 50 25.05 0.88 6.65
CA LEU A 50 24.46 -0.08 7.57
C LEU A 50 24.86 -1.52 7.15
N SER A 51 25.18 -2.35 8.11
CA SER A 51 25.43 -3.76 7.83
C SER A 51 24.14 -4.48 7.42
N GLN A 52 24.29 -5.55 6.64
CA GLN A 52 23.15 -6.40 6.25
C GLN A 52 22.37 -6.88 7.47
N LYS A 53 23.07 -7.28 8.53
CA LYS A 53 22.44 -7.73 9.76
C LYS A 53 21.59 -6.64 10.42
N GLN A 54 22.10 -5.41 10.54
CA GLN A 54 21.33 -4.29 11.09
C GLN A 54 20.05 -4.05 10.29
N MET A 55 20.13 -4.10 8.96
CA MET A 55 18.96 -3.91 8.10
C MET A 55 17.98 -5.08 8.16
N GLN A 56 18.46 -6.32 8.20
CA GLN A 56 17.61 -7.50 8.42
C GLN A 56 16.84 -7.40 9.75
N ASP A 57 17.54 -7.04 10.82
CA ASP A 57 16.95 -6.88 12.15
C ASP A 57 15.92 -5.73 12.16
N LEU A 58 16.24 -4.57 11.56
CA LEU A 58 15.33 -3.43 11.46
C LEU A 58 14.08 -3.80 10.64
N LEU A 59 14.26 -4.30 9.41
CA LEU A 59 13.14 -4.61 8.52
C LEU A 59 12.24 -5.72 9.06
N ARG A 60 12.81 -6.66 9.81
CA ARG A 60 12.01 -7.65 10.53
C ARG A 60 11.08 -6.99 11.55
N VAL A 61 11.61 -6.08 12.37
CA VAL A 61 10.80 -5.37 13.37
C VAL A 61 9.76 -4.47 12.70
N VAL A 62 10.15 -3.75 11.65
CA VAL A 62 9.22 -2.92 10.86
C VAL A 62 8.08 -3.78 10.29
N ALA A 63 8.38 -4.94 9.70
CA ALA A 63 7.37 -5.84 9.17
C ALA A 63 6.42 -6.39 10.25
N ASP A 64 6.95 -6.73 11.44
CA ASP A 64 6.13 -7.19 12.57
C ASP A 64 5.21 -6.06 13.07
N LYS A 65 5.72 -4.82 13.15
CA LYS A 65 4.94 -3.63 13.52
C LYS A 65 3.87 -3.28 12.49
N ASP A 66 4.19 -3.46 11.23
CA ASP A 66 3.27 -3.25 10.13
C ASP A 66 2.05 -4.19 10.22
N LEU A 67 2.29 -5.46 10.52
CA LEU A 67 1.20 -6.43 10.77
C LEU A 67 0.30 -6.04 11.96
N GLU A 68 0.87 -5.44 13.01
CA GLU A 68 0.09 -4.91 14.13
C GLU A 68 -0.74 -3.68 13.68
N ASN A 69 -0.14 -2.84 12.84
CA ASN A 69 -0.80 -1.66 12.29
C ASN A 69 -1.98 -2.04 11.39
N ASP A 70 -1.83 -3.04 10.53
CA ASP A 70 -2.89 -3.54 9.65
C ASP A 70 -4.14 -3.98 10.40
N LYS A 71 -3.97 -4.60 11.56
CA LYS A 71 -5.11 -5.00 12.41
C LYS A 71 -5.91 -3.80 12.90
N ARG A 72 -5.24 -2.67 13.15
CA ARG A 72 -5.87 -1.42 13.61
C ARG A 72 -6.46 -0.61 12.46
N LEU A 73 -5.81 -0.65 11.29
CA LEU A 73 -6.27 0.02 10.07
C LEU A 73 -7.70 -0.37 9.71
N ARG A 74 -8.09 -1.60 9.95
CA ARG A 74 -9.44 -2.14 9.68
C ARG A 74 -10.55 -1.48 10.48
N ASP A 75 -10.19 -0.90 11.62
CA ASP A 75 -11.14 -0.13 12.43
C ASP A 75 -11.40 1.27 11.87
N TYR A 76 -10.82 1.61 10.71
CA TYR A 76 -10.91 2.94 10.14
C TYR A 76 -11.60 2.98 8.79
N THR A 77 -12.45 3.98 8.62
CA THR A 77 -12.93 4.46 7.31
C THR A 77 -12.22 5.75 6.96
N TYR A 78 -12.16 6.08 5.69
CA TYR A 78 -11.51 7.30 5.22
C TYR A 78 -12.00 7.70 3.83
N VAL A 79 -11.70 8.92 3.45
CA VAL A 79 -11.94 9.43 2.10
C VAL A 79 -10.62 9.42 1.32
N GLU A 80 -10.63 8.81 0.14
CA GLU A 80 -9.53 8.74 -0.82
C GLU A 80 -9.90 9.56 -2.06
N ARG A 81 -9.07 10.55 -2.40
CA ARG A 81 -9.21 11.32 -3.64
C ARG A 81 -8.08 10.97 -4.58
N ASN A 82 -8.44 10.47 -5.75
CA ASN A 82 -7.53 10.08 -6.82
C ASN A 82 -7.60 11.11 -7.94
N GLU A 83 -6.44 11.66 -8.30
CA GLU A 83 -6.28 12.55 -9.44
C GLU A 83 -5.31 11.92 -10.42
N GLU A 84 -5.79 11.59 -11.63
CA GLU A 84 -5.01 10.95 -12.70
C GLU A 84 -4.84 11.94 -13.85
N HIS A 85 -3.58 12.30 -14.13
CA HIS A 85 -3.21 13.09 -15.30
C HIS A 85 -2.62 12.18 -16.38
N LYS A 86 -3.29 12.08 -17.51
CA LYS A 86 -2.71 11.43 -18.71
C LYS A 86 -1.84 12.43 -19.42
N ILE A 87 -0.59 12.04 -19.65
CA ILE A 87 0.42 12.88 -20.29
C ILE A 87 0.55 12.47 -21.77
N ASP A 88 0.69 13.43 -22.64
CA ASP A 88 0.92 13.18 -24.06
C ASP A 88 2.41 12.97 -24.38
N GLY A 89 2.73 12.63 -25.64
CA GLY A 89 4.12 12.40 -26.08
C GLY A 89 5.01 13.65 -26.08
N LYS A 90 4.48 14.83 -25.72
CA LYS A 90 5.24 16.08 -25.53
C LYS A 90 5.47 16.41 -24.05
N GLY A 91 4.91 15.60 -23.13
CA GLY A 91 4.98 15.83 -21.69
C GLY A 91 3.87 16.76 -21.17
N GLU A 92 2.85 17.09 -21.97
CA GLU A 92 1.74 17.95 -21.57
C GLU A 92 0.56 17.12 -21.06
N VAL A 93 -0.23 17.68 -20.11
CA VAL A 93 -1.44 17.03 -19.59
C VAL A 93 -2.51 17.00 -20.69
N LYS A 94 -2.83 15.80 -21.14
CA LYS A 94 -3.86 15.56 -22.16
C LYS A 94 -5.26 15.52 -21.57
N SER A 95 -5.41 14.92 -20.41
CA SER A 95 -6.67 14.83 -19.67
C SER A 95 -6.42 14.60 -18.19
N THR A 96 -7.31 15.09 -17.35
CA THR A 96 -7.36 14.84 -15.92
C THR A 96 -8.66 14.12 -15.60
N GLU A 97 -8.59 13.10 -14.76
CA GLU A 97 -9.73 12.42 -14.17
C GLU A 97 -9.60 12.48 -12.65
N VAL A 98 -10.62 12.98 -11.97
CA VAL A 98 -10.66 13.06 -10.51
C VAL A 98 -11.78 12.19 -9.99
N LYS A 99 -11.49 11.33 -9.02
CA LYS A 99 -12.46 10.47 -8.36
C LYS A 99 -12.24 10.47 -6.86
N THR A 100 -13.30 10.67 -6.10
CA THR A 100 -13.27 10.60 -4.64
C THR A 100 -14.07 9.40 -4.17
N TYR A 101 -13.48 8.62 -3.30
CA TYR A 101 -14.05 7.39 -2.75
C TYR A 101 -14.21 7.49 -1.25
N ASP A 102 -15.31 6.98 -0.75
CA ASP A 102 -15.48 6.59 0.64
C ASP A 102 -14.96 5.14 0.79
N VAL A 103 -13.96 4.94 1.62
CA VAL A 103 -13.30 3.64 1.79
C VAL A 103 -13.66 3.08 3.15
N MET A 104 -14.18 1.87 3.16
CA MET A 104 -14.65 1.18 4.36
C MET A 104 -14.26 -0.28 4.33
N GLU A 105 -14.22 -0.91 5.49
CA GLU A 105 -14.07 -2.36 5.59
C GLU A 105 -15.43 -3.02 5.83
N LEU A 106 -15.77 -4.00 4.98
CA LEU A 106 -16.98 -4.80 5.09
C LEU A 106 -16.61 -6.29 5.10
N TYR A 107 -16.87 -6.98 6.21
CA TYR A 107 -16.61 -8.42 6.36
C TYR A 107 -15.15 -8.83 6.10
N GLY A 108 -14.20 -7.99 6.50
CA GLY A 108 -12.78 -8.22 6.28
C GLY A 108 -12.29 -7.89 4.86
N GLU A 109 -13.08 -7.20 4.06
CA GLU A 109 -12.71 -6.74 2.72
C GLU A 109 -12.79 -5.22 2.65
N GLN A 110 -11.72 -4.59 2.17
CA GLN A 110 -11.73 -3.16 1.91
C GLN A 110 -12.58 -2.88 0.67
N VAL A 111 -13.56 -2.00 0.82
CA VAL A 111 -14.51 -1.65 -0.23
C VAL A 111 -14.48 -0.16 -0.49
N GLN A 112 -14.41 0.21 -1.75
CA GLN A 112 -14.42 1.61 -2.21
C GLN A 112 -15.77 1.93 -2.82
N ARG A 113 -16.43 2.97 -2.32
CA ARG A 113 -17.65 3.56 -2.88
C ARG A 113 -17.31 4.90 -3.51
N LEU A 114 -17.48 5.03 -4.81
CA LEU A 114 -17.33 6.32 -5.48
C LEU A 114 -18.40 7.30 -4.95
N ILE A 115 -17.97 8.47 -4.51
CA ILE A 115 -18.86 9.52 -3.98
C ILE A 115 -18.82 10.80 -4.81
N GLU A 116 -17.68 11.08 -5.47
CA GLU A 116 -17.53 12.26 -6.33
C GLU A 116 -16.76 11.90 -7.60
N LYS A 117 -17.08 12.60 -8.67
CA LYS A 117 -16.36 12.58 -9.94
C LYS A 117 -16.10 14.02 -10.39
N ASP A 118 -14.82 14.31 -10.74
CA ASP A 118 -14.36 15.65 -11.11
C ASP A 118 -14.75 16.70 -10.05
N ASP A 119 -14.50 16.36 -8.76
CA ASP A 119 -14.79 17.13 -7.56
C ASP A 119 -16.30 17.56 -7.44
N LYS A 120 -17.19 16.77 -8.03
CA LYS A 120 -18.65 16.97 -7.95
C LYS A 120 -19.30 15.69 -7.42
N PRO A 121 -20.29 15.81 -6.51
CA PRO A 121 -21.09 14.67 -6.08
C PRO A 121 -21.68 13.92 -7.26
N LEU A 122 -21.80 12.60 -7.11
CA LEU A 122 -22.45 11.77 -8.13
C LEU A 122 -23.91 12.18 -8.32
N ASP A 123 -24.38 12.05 -9.53
CA ASP A 123 -25.83 12.12 -9.78
C ASP A 123 -26.57 10.93 -9.13
N GLN A 124 -27.87 11.06 -8.96
CA GLN A 124 -28.70 10.06 -8.27
C GLN A 124 -28.58 8.66 -8.90
N LYS A 125 -28.44 8.58 -10.23
CA LYS A 125 -28.34 7.31 -10.95
C LYS A 125 -26.98 6.62 -10.69
N ASP A 126 -25.90 7.36 -10.72
CA ASP A 126 -24.57 6.82 -10.48
C ASP A 126 -24.36 6.51 -8.99
N ALA A 127 -24.89 7.33 -8.08
CA ALA A 127 -24.92 7.02 -6.64
C ALA A 127 -25.68 5.71 -6.35
N ALA A 128 -26.84 5.49 -6.98
CA ALA A 128 -27.59 4.25 -6.82
C ALA A 128 -26.83 3.02 -7.34
N LYS A 129 -26.05 3.15 -8.42
CA LYS A 129 -25.18 2.05 -8.91
C LYS A 129 -24.06 1.71 -7.95
N GLU A 130 -23.47 2.72 -7.32
CA GLU A 130 -22.44 2.49 -6.30
C GLU A 130 -23.02 1.80 -5.07
N GLU A 131 -24.20 2.21 -4.61
CA GLU A 131 -24.91 1.53 -3.51
C GLU A 131 -25.23 0.07 -3.86
N GLU A 132 -25.68 -0.21 -5.08
CA GLU A 132 -25.91 -1.58 -5.56
C GLU A 132 -24.63 -2.43 -5.55
N LYS A 133 -23.46 -1.84 -5.89
CA LYS A 133 -22.18 -2.54 -5.80
C LYS A 133 -21.83 -2.91 -4.35
N ILE A 134 -21.99 -1.97 -3.44
CA ILE A 134 -21.77 -2.21 -2.01
C ILE A 134 -22.70 -3.31 -1.49
N GLN A 135 -23.99 -3.22 -1.82
CA GLN A 135 -24.96 -4.23 -1.41
C GLN A 135 -24.62 -5.62 -1.94
N LYS A 136 -24.13 -5.74 -3.17
CA LYS A 136 -23.65 -7.02 -3.73
C LYS A 136 -22.46 -7.60 -2.96
N VAL A 137 -21.54 -6.76 -2.48
CA VAL A 137 -20.43 -7.21 -1.63
C VAL A 137 -20.98 -7.73 -0.30
N ILE A 138 -21.85 -6.96 0.35
CA ILE A 138 -22.50 -7.36 1.62
C ILE A 138 -23.23 -8.69 1.44
N ASP A 139 -24.07 -8.84 0.44
CA ASP A 139 -24.86 -10.06 0.20
C ASP A 139 -23.97 -11.26 -0.08
N LYS A 140 -22.92 -11.08 -0.87
CA LYS A 140 -21.93 -12.12 -1.15
C LYS A 140 -21.25 -12.61 0.14
N ARG A 141 -20.82 -11.70 1.00
CA ARG A 141 -20.10 -12.04 2.23
C ARG A 141 -21.05 -12.62 3.31
N LYS A 142 -22.23 -12.05 3.43
CA LYS A 142 -23.25 -12.55 4.36
C LYS A 142 -23.68 -13.99 4.04
N ASN A 143 -23.69 -14.35 2.77
CA ASN A 143 -24.08 -15.67 2.28
C ASN A 143 -22.86 -16.56 1.95
N GLU A 144 -21.64 -16.17 2.32
CA GLU A 144 -20.43 -16.96 2.09
C GLU A 144 -20.49 -18.27 2.89
N SER A 145 -20.22 -19.40 2.22
CA SER A 145 -20.15 -20.68 2.92
C SER A 145 -18.91 -20.76 3.81
N GLU A 146 -18.97 -21.56 4.89
CA GLU A 146 -17.80 -21.78 5.75
C GLU A 146 -16.59 -22.33 4.96
N GLY A 147 -16.82 -23.14 3.96
CA GLY A 147 -15.77 -23.68 3.08
C GLY A 147 -15.10 -22.58 2.23
N ASP A 148 -15.87 -21.63 1.71
CA ASP A 148 -15.32 -20.53 0.91
C ASP A 148 -14.61 -19.51 1.79
N ARG A 149 -15.15 -19.24 3.00
CA ARG A 149 -14.50 -18.39 4.00
C ARG A 149 -13.12 -18.96 4.37
N ARG A 150 -13.04 -20.25 4.70
CA ARG A 150 -11.77 -20.89 5.02
C ARG A 150 -10.76 -20.83 3.88
N LYS A 151 -11.17 -21.08 2.63
CA LYS A 151 -10.28 -20.95 1.46
C LYS A 151 -9.76 -19.52 1.29
N ARG A 152 -10.58 -18.53 1.57
CA ARG A 152 -10.18 -17.12 1.53
C ARG A 152 -9.14 -16.83 2.61
N GLU A 153 -9.41 -17.24 3.86
CA GLU A 153 -8.50 -17.09 4.99
C GLU A 153 -7.14 -17.79 4.76
N GLU A 154 -7.16 -19.02 4.24
CA GLU A 154 -5.93 -19.77 3.85
C GLU A 154 -5.14 -19.03 2.75
N LYS A 155 -5.82 -18.45 1.77
CA LYS A 155 -5.18 -17.65 0.72
C LYS A 155 -4.55 -16.37 1.27
N GLU A 156 -5.25 -15.69 2.16
CA GLU A 156 -4.75 -14.48 2.83
C GLU A 156 -3.53 -14.78 3.69
N GLU A 157 -3.53 -15.89 4.47
CA GLU A 157 -2.35 -16.30 5.23
C GLU A 157 -1.16 -16.62 4.33
N LYS A 158 -1.39 -17.31 3.23
CA LYS A 158 -0.34 -17.59 2.25
C LYS A 158 0.25 -16.30 1.67
N ASN A 159 -0.58 -15.32 1.32
CA ASN A 159 -0.13 -14.03 0.83
C ASN A 159 0.75 -13.33 1.89
N ARG A 160 0.32 -13.31 3.15
CA ARG A 160 1.13 -12.74 4.26
C ARG A 160 2.50 -13.41 4.42
N GLU A 161 2.56 -14.75 4.25
CA GLU A 161 3.85 -15.44 4.27
C GLU A 161 4.75 -15.02 3.10
N GLU A 162 4.18 -14.88 1.91
CA GLU A 162 4.91 -14.42 0.73
C GLU A 162 5.42 -12.98 0.93
N ASP A 163 4.60 -12.10 1.49
CA ASP A 163 4.98 -10.72 1.81
C ASP A 163 6.14 -10.65 2.83
N ARG A 164 6.09 -11.45 3.90
CA ARG A 164 7.20 -11.56 4.87
C ARG A 164 8.49 -12.06 4.21
N LYS A 165 8.39 -13.03 3.30
CA LYS A 165 9.55 -13.51 2.55
C LYS A 165 10.11 -12.42 1.65
N PHE A 166 9.24 -11.66 0.98
CA PHE A 166 9.63 -10.54 0.13
C PHE A 166 10.38 -9.46 0.92
N VAL A 167 9.87 -9.04 2.08
CA VAL A 167 10.54 -8.05 2.95
C VAL A 167 11.94 -8.53 3.38
N ARG A 168 12.11 -9.82 3.66
CA ARG A 168 13.44 -10.39 3.95
C ARG A 168 14.38 -10.28 2.75
N GLU A 169 13.87 -10.58 1.55
CA GLU A 169 14.67 -10.46 0.33
C GLU A 169 15.03 -9.00 0.02
N VAL A 170 14.18 -8.04 0.37
CA VAL A 170 14.51 -6.61 0.27
C VAL A 170 15.76 -6.31 1.10
N ALA A 171 15.86 -6.81 2.35
CA ALA A 171 17.04 -6.64 3.17
C ALA A 171 18.31 -7.20 2.53
N ASP A 172 18.19 -8.28 1.76
CA ASP A 172 19.31 -8.93 1.09
C ASP A 172 19.65 -8.34 -0.28
N ALA A 173 18.68 -7.71 -0.92
CA ALA A 173 18.79 -7.18 -2.28
C ALA A 173 19.52 -5.85 -2.39
N TYR A 174 19.69 -5.13 -1.28
CA TYR A 174 20.21 -3.76 -1.29
C TYR A 174 21.42 -3.59 -0.37
N ASN A 175 22.27 -2.64 -0.74
CA ASN A 175 23.21 -1.99 0.16
C ASN A 175 22.52 -0.75 0.73
N PHE A 176 22.53 -0.62 2.04
CA PHE A 176 21.84 0.46 2.73
C PHE A 176 22.80 1.46 3.35
N THR A 177 22.41 2.73 3.29
CA THR A 177 23.15 3.85 3.86
C THR A 177 22.22 4.67 4.75
N LEU A 178 22.57 4.87 6.01
CA LEU A 178 21.89 5.82 6.87
C LEU A 178 22.32 7.23 6.50
N VAL A 179 21.43 7.98 5.87
CA VAL A 179 21.70 9.36 5.41
C VAL A 179 21.63 10.34 6.58
N GLY A 180 20.71 10.07 7.53
CA GLY A 180 20.53 10.94 8.68
C GLY A 180 19.16 10.75 9.35
N THR A 181 18.69 11.83 9.92
CA THR A 181 17.38 11.92 10.59
C THR A 181 16.63 13.12 10.04
N GLU A 182 15.36 12.95 9.75
CA GLU A 182 14.44 14.04 9.36
C GLU A 182 13.22 14.06 10.29
N SER A 183 12.61 15.23 10.45
CA SER A 183 11.34 15.39 11.15
C SER A 183 10.19 15.34 10.14
N LEU A 184 9.29 14.39 10.29
CA LEU A 184 8.07 14.25 9.52
C LEU A 184 6.85 14.43 10.45
N GLY A 185 6.06 15.48 10.22
CA GLY A 185 4.91 15.76 11.08
C GLY A 185 5.25 15.93 12.58
N GLY A 186 6.46 16.43 12.91
CA GLY A 186 6.93 16.59 14.29
C GLY A 186 7.52 15.32 14.91
N ARG A 187 7.65 14.22 14.16
CA ARG A 187 8.23 12.95 14.61
C ARG A 187 9.56 12.70 13.90
N GLU A 188 10.55 12.20 14.64
CA GLU A 188 11.85 11.88 14.07
C GLU A 188 11.83 10.55 13.34
N ALA A 189 12.37 10.52 12.13
CA ALA A 189 12.53 9.33 11.32
C ALA A 189 13.99 9.15 10.88
N TRP A 190 14.49 7.92 10.88
CA TRP A 190 15.72 7.57 10.18
C TRP A 190 15.49 7.66 8.67
N VAL A 191 16.43 8.26 7.97
CA VAL A 191 16.46 8.33 6.52
C VAL A 191 17.48 7.33 5.99
N ILE A 192 17.01 6.31 5.28
CA ILE A 192 17.84 5.20 4.82
C ILE A 192 17.69 5.10 3.28
N GLU A 193 18.82 5.16 2.59
CA GLU A 193 18.90 4.91 1.16
C GLU A 193 19.24 3.45 0.87
N GLY A 194 18.59 2.87 -0.13
CA GLY A 194 18.84 1.54 -0.64
C GLY A 194 19.25 1.56 -2.10
N GLU A 195 20.47 1.07 -2.39
CA GLU A 195 20.95 0.86 -3.75
C GLU A 195 21.05 -0.64 -4.04
N PRO A 196 20.66 -1.13 -5.23
CA PRO A 196 20.72 -2.53 -5.55
C PRO A 196 22.10 -3.13 -5.33
N ARG A 197 22.15 -4.26 -4.64
CA ARG A 197 23.39 -4.98 -4.37
C ARG A 197 23.80 -5.82 -5.59
N PRO A 198 25.00 -5.62 -6.14
CA PRO A 198 25.52 -6.47 -7.21
C PRO A 198 25.59 -7.95 -6.76
N GLY A 199 25.15 -8.84 -7.65
CA GLY A 199 25.21 -10.29 -7.38
C GLY A 199 24.08 -10.83 -6.50
N PHE A 200 23.07 -10.02 -6.17
CA PHE A 200 21.87 -10.52 -5.50
C PHE A 200 21.15 -11.56 -6.37
N VAL A 201 20.81 -12.70 -5.80
CA VAL A 201 20.08 -13.79 -6.46
C VAL A 201 18.70 -13.91 -5.84
N PRO A 202 17.64 -13.52 -6.56
CA PRO A 202 16.27 -13.56 -6.04
C PRO A 202 15.79 -15.00 -5.82
N GLN A 203 15.10 -15.26 -4.71
CA GLN A 203 14.45 -16.53 -4.41
C GLN A 203 12.95 -16.49 -4.79
N LEU A 204 12.32 -15.32 -4.68
CA LEU A 204 10.93 -15.13 -5.07
C LEU A 204 10.85 -14.62 -6.51
N LYS A 205 9.74 -14.95 -7.16
CA LYS A 205 9.47 -14.52 -8.54
C LYS A 205 9.42 -13.00 -8.68
N GLU A 206 8.86 -12.33 -7.69
CA GLU A 206 8.70 -10.88 -7.63
C GLU A 206 10.02 -10.18 -7.33
N SER A 207 10.88 -10.78 -6.54
CA SER A 207 12.15 -10.21 -6.08
C SER A 207 13.18 -10.02 -7.20
N LYS A 208 12.97 -10.67 -8.37
CA LYS A 208 13.80 -10.43 -9.56
C LYS A 208 13.79 -8.97 -10.05
N TYR A 209 12.77 -8.20 -9.65
CA TYR A 209 12.66 -6.80 -10.03
C TYR A 209 13.37 -5.86 -9.03
N LEU A 210 13.74 -6.32 -7.83
CA LEU A 210 14.39 -5.48 -6.81
C LEU A 210 15.64 -4.78 -7.35
N SER A 211 16.44 -5.48 -8.16
CA SER A 211 17.64 -4.88 -8.79
C SER A 211 17.33 -3.75 -9.79
N LYS A 212 16.07 -3.54 -10.13
CA LYS A 212 15.61 -2.50 -11.05
C LYS A 212 15.10 -1.23 -10.35
N PHE A 213 15.17 -1.20 -9.03
CA PHE A 213 14.71 -0.06 -8.24
C PHE A 213 15.81 0.41 -7.29
N ARG A 214 15.85 1.68 -7.02
CA ARG A 214 16.50 2.26 -5.86
C ARG A 214 15.50 3.05 -5.07
N GLY A 215 15.77 3.27 -3.80
CA GLY A 215 14.81 3.99 -2.99
C GLY A 215 15.39 4.61 -1.74
N ARG A 216 14.57 5.45 -1.14
CA ARG A 216 14.78 6.04 0.16
C ARG A 216 13.57 5.76 1.02
N VAL A 217 13.79 5.34 2.25
CA VAL A 217 12.74 5.10 3.23
C VAL A 217 12.98 5.93 4.48
N TRP A 218 11.90 6.37 5.10
CA TRP A 218 11.88 7.05 6.38
C TRP A 218 11.17 6.15 7.38
N ILE A 219 11.90 5.72 8.40
CA ILE A 219 11.37 4.85 9.46
C ILE A 219 11.23 5.67 10.73
N ASP A 220 9.99 5.82 11.22
CA ASP A 220 9.73 6.49 12.50
C ASP A 220 10.49 5.82 13.63
N LYS A 221 11.25 6.61 14.41
CA LYS A 221 12.14 6.09 15.44
C LYS A 221 11.40 5.52 16.65
N ASN A 222 10.20 6.00 16.93
CA ASN A 222 9.46 5.60 18.12
C ASN A 222 8.58 4.38 17.86
N ASP A 223 7.88 4.39 16.73
CA ASP A 223 6.92 3.34 16.40
C ASP A 223 7.52 2.22 15.53
N LEU A 224 8.70 2.46 14.93
CA LEU A 224 9.34 1.56 13.95
C LEU A 224 8.41 1.24 12.78
N GLN A 225 7.73 2.28 12.30
CA GLN A 225 6.81 2.21 11.16
C GLN A 225 7.41 2.95 9.97
N LEU A 226 7.06 2.51 8.78
CA LEU A 226 7.37 3.22 7.55
C LEU A 226 6.57 4.51 7.49
N ALA A 227 7.22 5.66 7.65
CA ALA A 227 6.57 6.98 7.60
C ALA A 227 6.51 7.53 6.17
N LYS A 228 7.55 7.23 5.35
CA LYS A 228 7.63 7.66 3.96
C LYS A 228 8.50 6.73 3.15
N MET A 229 8.18 6.58 1.89
CA MET A 229 8.97 5.85 0.91
C MET A 229 9.01 6.61 -0.41
N ASP A 230 10.16 6.61 -1.06
CA ASP A 230 10.39 7.21 -2.37
C ASP A 230 11.24 6.23 -3.19
N VAL A 231 10.68 5.70 -4.27
CA VAL A 231 11.28 4.64 -5.08
C VAL A 231 11.30 5.04 -6.55
N GLU A 232 12.44 4.84 -7.19
CA GLU A 232 12.67 5.13 -8.61
C GLU A 232 13.04 3.86 -9.38
N CYS A 233 12.46 3.71 -10.56
CA CYS A 233 12.78 2.64 -11.49
C CYS A 233 14.05 2.97 -12.28
N LEU A 234 15.10 2.17 -12.14
CA LEU A 234 16.41 2.37 -12.76
C LEU A 234 16.49 1.82 -14.19
N ASP A 235 15.61 0.90 -14.54
CA ASP A 235 15.63 0.22 -15.83
C ASP A 235 14.20 -0.21 -16.20
N THR A 236 13.95 -0.38 -17.50
CA THR A 236 12.64 -0.78 -17.99
C THR A 236 12.28 -2.19 -17.53
N ILE A 237 11.12 -2.33 -16.94
CA ILE A 237 10.56 -3.60 -16.46
C ILE A 237 9.38 -3.99 -17.34
N SER A 238 9.36 -5.24 -17.79
CA SER A 238 8.22 -5.83 -18.51
C SER A 238 7.51 -6.84 -17.63
N TRP A 239 6.21 -6.72 -17.52
CA TRP A 239 5.33 -7.59 -16.73
C TRP A 239 4.29 -8.26 -17.61
N GLY A 240 3.91 -9.50 -17.27
CA GLY A 240 2.77 -10.15 -17.90
C GLY A 240 2.93 -10.39 -19.41
N LEU A 241 3.96 -11.12 -19.85
CA LEU A 241 4.23 -11.39 -21.27
C LEU A 241 4.31 -10.12 -22.13
N PHE A 242 4.96 -9.07 -21.60
CA PHE A 242 5.14 -7.75 -22.24
C PHE A 242 3.85 -6.92 -22.37
N LEU A 243 2.79 -7.27 -21.64
CA LEU A 243 1.54 -6.51 -21.65
C LEU A 243 1.66 -5.17 -20.94
N VAL A 244 2.48 -5.10 -19.89
CA VAL A 244 2.74 -3.88 -19.12
C VAL A 244 4.23 -3.65 -19.06
N ARG A 245 4.69 -2.42 -19.37
CA ARG A 245 6.07 -1.98 -19.19
C ARG A 245 6.10 -0.75 -18.31
N PHE A 246 6.97 -0.80 -17.30
CA PHE A 246 7.38 0.39 -16.56
C PHE A 246 8.71 0.85 -17.10
N HIS A 247 8.79 2.10 -17.48
CA HIS A 247 10.01 2.65 -18.04
C HIS A 247 10.94 3.17 -16.95
N LYS A 248 12.22 3.24 -17.28
CA LYS A 248 13.24 3.90 -16.46
C LYS A 248 12.77 5.32 -16.11
N GLY A 249 12.94 5.71 -14.84
CA GLY A 249 12.52 7.02 -14.32
C GLY A 249 11.07 7.04 -13.78
N SER A 250 10.29 5.95 -13.94
CA SER A 250 9.03 5.81 -13.18
C SER A 250 9.34 5.93 -11.70
N ARG A 251 8.53 6.71 -10.98
CA ARG A 251 8.73 7.03 -9.56
C ARG A 251 7.46 6.84 -8.78
N PHE A 252 7.62 6.37 -7.57
CA PHE A 252 6.56 6.13 -6.62
C PHE A 252 6.95 6.72 -5.27
N MET A 253 6.06 7.50 -4.66
CA MET A 253 6.24 8.04 -3.32
C MET A 253 4.99 7.77 -2.50
N LEU A 254 5.17 7.29 -1.29
CA LEU A 254 4.13 7.10 -0.29
C LEU A 254 4.52 7.86 0.97
N GLU A 255 3.59 8.62 1.51
CA GLU A 255 3.67 9.21 2.85
C GLU A 255 2.56 8.66 3.72
N GLN A 256 2.88 8.38 4.97
CA GLN A 256 1.94 7.95 5.99
C GLN A 256 1.89 8.95 7.14
N THR A 257 0.80 8.95 7.86
CA THR A 257 0.62 9.77 9.06
C THR A 257 0.09 8.95 10.21
N ARG A 258 0.44 9.34 11.43
CA ARG A 258 -0.08 8.71 12.65
C ARG A 258 -1.43 9.30 13.01
N VAL A 259 -2.44 8.47 13.10
CA VAL A 259 -3.82 8.87 13.41
C VAL A 259 -4.20 8.36 14.79
N ASN A 260 -4.84 9.21 15.59
CA ASN A 260 -5.31 8.92 16.96
C ASN A 260 -4.24 8.32 17.88
N ASP A 261 -2.98 8.59 17.63
CA ASP A 261 -1.83 8.06 18.36
C ASP A 261 -1.73 6.54 18.43
N GLU A 262 -2.37 5.82 17.49
CA GLU A 262 -2.44 4.37 17.55
C GLU A 262 -2.18 3.63 16.23
N VAL A 263 -2.39 4.29 15.08
CA VAL A 263 -2.31 3.65 13.77
C VAL A 263 -1.62 4.55 12.75
N TRP A 264 -0.83 3.97 11.86
CA TRP A 264 -0.23 4.63 10.71
C TRP A 264 -1.10 4.38 9.48
N LEU A 265 -1.49 5.46 8.82
CA LEU A 265 -2.41 5.45 7.68
C LEU A 265 -1.82 6.26 6.53
N PRO A 266 -2.13 5.93 5.27
CA PRO A 266 -1.70 6.71 4.12
C PRO A 266 -2.10 8.16 4.26
N LEU A 267 -1.24 9.09 3.91
CA LEU A 267 -1.52 10.52 3.84
C LEU A 267 -1.55 10.98 2.38
N HIS A 268 -0.52 10.60 1.64
CA HIS A 268 -0.31 11.03 0.28
C HIS A 268 0.45 9.97 -0.51
N LEU A 269 0.03 9.74 -1.74
CA LEU A 269 0.71 8.86 -2.67
C LEU A 269 0.84 9.56 -4.01
N THR A 270 2.02 9.55 -4.58
CA THR A 270 2.24 9.98 -5.96
C THR A 270 2.90 8.87 -6.76
N ALA A 271 2.49 8.74 -8.02
CA ALA A 271 3.15 7.85 -8.95
C ALA A 271 3.30 8.52 -10.32
N LYS A 272 4.52 8.55 -10.82
CA LYS A 272 4.81 8.88 -12.22
C LYS A 272 5.08 7.59 -12.96
N ILE A 273 4.17 7.20 -13.83
CA ILE A 273 4.19 5.90 -14.47
C ILE A 273 4.17 6.10 -15.97
N ASP A 274 5.26 5.71 -16.61
CA ASP A 274 5.30 5.54 -18.05
C ASP A 274 5.01 4.06 -18.34
N VAL A 275 3.81 3.77 -18.83
CA VAL A 275 3.33 2.42 -19.09
C VAL A 275 3.03 2.21 -20.56
N ARG A 276 3.60 1.18 -21.14
CA ARG A 276 3.19 0.68 -22.44
C ARG A 276 2.28 -0.53 -22.28
N LEU A 277 1.04 -0.37 -22.71
CA LEU A 277 0.07 -1.46 -22.74
C LEU A 277 0.06 -2.14 -24.10
N ALA A 278 0.52 -3.39 -24.16
CA ALA A 278 0.59 -4.20 -25.37
C ALA A 278 1.27 -3.45 -26.57
N LEU A 279 0.85 -3.74 -27.79
CA LEU A 279 1.41 -3.10 -28.98
C LEU A 279 0.73 -1.75 -29.35
N LEU A 280 -0.16 -1.22 -28.51
CA LEU A 280 -1.15 -0.25 -28.98
C LEU A 280 -1.10 1.16 -28.39
N LYS A 281 -0.58 1.40 -27.19
CA LYS A 281 -0.52 2.77 -26.63
C LYS A 281 0.51 2.92 -25.50
N ASN A 282 1.29 4.00 -25.57
CA ASN A 282 2.01 4.53 -24.42
C ASN A 282 1.02 5.35 -23.59
N PHE A 283 1.03 5.16 -22.29
CA PHE A 283 0.31 5.99 -21.33
C PHE A 283 1.32 6.47 -20.32
N ASP A 284 1.61 7.76 -20.38
CA ASP A 284 2.29 8.44 -19.32
C ASP A 284 1.21 8.95 -18.37
N VAL A 285 1.26 8.50 -17.13
CA VAL A 285 0.28 8.85 -16.11
C VAL A 285 0.99 9.40 -14.89
N ASN A 286 0.58 10.58 -14.47
CA ASN A 286 0.86 11.06 -13.12
C ASN A 286 -0.38 10.81 -12.28
N LEU A 287 -0.22 10.04 -11.22
CA LEU A 287 -1.25 9.75 -10.24
C LEU A 287 -0.92 10.49 -8.95
N GLU A 288 -1.91 11.14 -8.39
CA GLU A 288 -1.88 11.69 -7.04
C GLU A 288 -3.07 11.16 -6.25
N GLN A 289 -2.81 10.58 -5.08
CA GLN A 289 -3.83 10.12 -4.15
C GLN A 289 -3.64 10.83 -2.82
N THR A 290 -4.71 11.42 -2.31
CA THR A 290 -4.75 12.04 -0.99
C THR A 290 -5.80 11.35 -0.13
N TYR A 291 -5.47 11.23 1.15
CA TYR A 291 -6.29 10.50 2.10
C TYR A 291 -6.65 11.41 3.26
N ARG A 292 -7.92 11.43 3.64
CA ARG A 292 -8.44 12.34 4.69
C ARG A 292 -9.64 11.75 5.42
N ASP A 293 -10.09 12.46 6.42
CA ASP A 293 -11.33 12.16 7.16
C ASP A 293 -11.33 10.76 7.80
N TYR A 294 -10.21 10.38 8.38
CA TYR A 294 -10.06 9.13 9.08
C TYR A 294 -10.99 9.04 10.28
N LYS A 295 -11.88 8.05 10.29
CA LYS A 295 -12.84 7.82 11.36
C LYS A 295 -12.74 6.39 11.87
N LYS A 296 -12.53 6.25 13.18
CA LYS A 296 -12.56 4.94 13.83
C LYS A 296 -14.00 4.51 14.07
N PHE A 297 -14.36 3.33 13.58
CA PHE A 297 -15.65 2.73 13.88
C PHE A 297 -15.44 1.49 14.75
N ARG A 298 -16.33 1.28 15.71
CA ARG A 298 -16.39 0.05 16.49
C ARG A 298 -17.45 -0.84 15.85
N ALA A 299 -17.05 -1.99 15.35
CA ALA A 299 -17.98 -3.03 14.89
C ALA A 299 -18.69 -3.65 16.11
N THR A 300 -19.64 -2.94 16.69
CA THR A 300 -20.65 -3.57 17.54
C THR A 300 -21.74 -4.08 16.60
N GLY A 301 -21.74 -5.36 16.32
CA GLY A 301 -22.62 -6.22 15.54
C GLY A 301 -24.04 -5.79 15.15
N LYS A 302 -24.26 -4.59 14.67
CA LYS A 302 -25.44 -4.19 13.90
C LYS A 302 -25.02 -3.12 12.90
N ILE A 303 -25.08 -3.46 11.63
CA ILE A 303 -25.13 -2.46 10.56
C ILE A 303 -26.46 -1.73 10.73
N VAL A 304 -26.44 -0.59 11.40
CA VAL A 304 -27.53 0.38 11.35
C VAL A 304 -27.37 1.02 9.99
N SER A 305 -28.45 0.97 9.17
CA SER A 305 -28.53 1.58 7.84
C SER A 305 -27.82 2.93 7.82
N VAL A 306 -26.94 3.13 6.84
CA VAL A 306 -26.33 4.43 6.54
C VAL A 306 -27.44 5.31 5.95
N GLY A 307 -28.22 5.91 6.83
CA GLY A 307 -29.24 6.89 6.52
C GLY A 307 -28.89 8.16 7.28
N ASP A 308 -28.80 9.24 6.50
CA ASP A 308 -28.85 10.63 6.92
C ASP A 308 -27.73 11.17 7.82
N VAL A 309 -26.65 11.60 7.18
CA VAL A 309 -25.95 12.80 7.64
C VAL A 309 -26.58 13.99 6.91
N LYS A 310 -27.54 14.64 7.56
CA LYS A 310 -28.01 15.98 7.16
C LYS A 310 -26.94 17.02 7.44
N PRO A 311 -26.90 18.11 6.63
CA PRO A 311 -25.84 19.10 6.57
C PRO A 311 -25.63 19.87 7.88
#